data_d3743dda6c88980b62286138b6f63bb0
#
_entry.id   d3743dda6c88980b62286138b6f63bb0
#
_cell.length_a   1.000
_cell.length_b   1.000
_cell.length_c   1.000
_cell.angle_alpha   90.00
_cell.angle_beta   90.00
_cell.angle_gamma   90.00
#
_symmetry.space_group_name_H-M   'P 1'
#
loop_
_entity.id
_entity.type
_entity.pdbx_description
1 polymer ?
#
loop_
_entity_poly.entity_id
_entity_poly.type
_entity_poly.pdbx_seq_one_letter_code
_entity_poly.pdbx_strand_id
1 'polypeptide(L)'
;MKNFLFIGGDKRRQYAAEYIANEGHSVTFADDCPEFESLVAKADYIVLPLPTSRDSVRVNSPLSVAPVSLARVVRAARKGQTVFAGMPDSGFAQQLKSKGVTFTITMKMRR
;
A
#
# COMPACT_ATOMS: atom_id res chain seq x y z
N MET A 1 -6.01 4.43 -17.87
CA MET A 1 -6.28 3.55 -16.71
C MET A 1 -5.01 3.25 -15.95
N LYS A 2 -5.11 3.29 -14.63
CA LYS A 2 -3.99 3.01 -13.75
C LYS A 2 -4.26 1.77 -12.92
N ASN A 3 -3.21 1.13 -12.46
CA ASN A 3 -3.32 -0.06 -11.61
C ASN A 3 -3.05 0.34 -10.17
N PHE A 4 -4.07 0.17 -9.33
CA PHE A 4 -3.98 0.45 -7.90
C PHE A 4 -3.88 -0.85 -7.14
N LEU A 5 -2.91 -0.96 -6.26
CA LEU A 5 -2.74 -2.13 -5.41
C LEU A 5 -2.93 -1.72 -3.96
N PHE A 6 -3.92 -2.29 -3.30
CA PHE A 6 -4.17 -2.05 -1.88
C PHE A 6 -3.53 -3.17 -1.08
N ILE A 7 -2.69 -2.81 -0.13
CA ILE A 7 -2.01 -3.77 0.73
C ILE A 7 -2.53 -3.57 2.15
N GLY A 8 -3.10 -4.61 2.73
CA GLY A 8 -3.60 -4.56 4.09
C GLY A 8 -4.84 -3.70 4.25
N GLY A 9 -5.02 -3.16 5.45
CA GLY A 9 -6.13 -2.28 5.75
C GLY A 9 -7.34 -3.01 6.30
N ASP A 10 -8.37 -2.25 6.64
CA ASP A 10 -9.62 -2.77 7.17
C ASP A 10 -10.74 -2.56 6.16
N LYS A 11 -11.99 -2.67 6.62
CA LYS A 11 -13.13 -2.57 5.73
C LYS A 11 -13.22 -1.25 4.97
N ARG A 12 -12.63 -0.21 5.51
CA ARG A 12 -12.67 1.11 4.86
C ARG A 12 -12.01 1.11 3.50
N ARG A 13 -11.09 0.18 3.28
CA ARG A 13 -10.40 0.11 1.99
C ARG A 13 -11.37 -0.19 0.84
N GLN A 14 -12.48 -0.86 1.12
CA GLN A 14 -13.45 -1.20 0.09
C GLN A 14 -14.12 0.03 -0.50
N TYR A 15 -14.40 1.02 0.32
CA TYR A 15 -15.02 2.25 -0.18
C TYR A 15 -14.09 2.99 -1.13
N ALA A 16 -12.82 3.09 -0.74
CA ALA A 16 -11.84 3.73 -1.60
C ALA A 16 -11.65 2.95 -2.89
N ALA A 17 -11.61 1.62 -2.80
CA ALA A 17 -11.42 0.78 -3.96
C ALA A 17 -12.59 0.92 -4.94
N GLU A 18 -13.81 0.96 -4.43
CA GLU A 18 -14.98 1.12 -5.27
C GLU A 18 -14.97 2.47 -5.99
N TYR A 19 -14.60 3.51 -5.26
CA TYR A 19 -14.53 4.82 -5.87
C TYR A 19 -13.52 4.84 -7.01
N ILE A 20 -12.34 4.27 -6.77
CA ILE A 20 -11.29 4.23 -7.78
C ILE A 20 -11.69 3.39 -8.98
N ALA A 21 -12.34 2.24 -8.72
CA ALA A 21 -12.79 1.39 -9.81
C ALA A 21 -13.86 2.08 -10.65
N ASN A 22 -14.73 2.87 -10.01
CA ASN A 22 -15.75 3.61 -10.74
C ASN A 22 -15.16 4.70 -11.62
N GLU A 23 -13.94 5.13 -11.31
CA GLU A 23 -13.24 6.10 -12.13
C GLU A 23 -12.52 5.46 -13.32
N GLY A 24 -12.65 4.16 -13.48
CA GLY A 24 -12.10 3.46 -14.63
C GLY A 24 -10.72 2.86 -14.41
N HIS A 25 -10.29 2.75 -13.16
CA HIS A 25 -8.99 2.18 -12.85
C HIS A 25 -9.09 0.75 -12.37
N SER A 26 -8.00 0.01 -12.50
CA SER A 26 -7.92 -1.36 -12.00
C SER A 26 -7.55 -1.34 -10.53
N VAL A 27 -8.21 -2.18 -9.74
CA VAL A 27 -7.95 -2.27 -8.30
C VAL A 27 -7.68 -3.73 -7.94
N THR A 28 -6.62 -3.96 -7.18
CA THR A 28 -6.24 -5.28 -6.70
C THR A 28 -5.91 -5.18 -5.22
N PHE A 29 -6.20 -6.24 -4.47
CA PHE A 29 -5.84 -6.32 -3.05
C PHE A 29 -4.77 -7.38 -2.89
N ALA A 30 -3.81 -7.13 -2.00
CA ALA A 30 -2.74 -8.09 -1.75
C ALA A 30 -2.44 -8.21 -0.27
N ASP A 31 -2.14 -9.43 0.13
CA ASP A 31 -1.59 -9.76 1.44
C ASP A 31 -0.32 -10.55 1.20
N ASP A 32 0.19 -11.23 2.23
CA ASP A 32 1.40 -12.02 2.09
C ASP A 32 1.10 -13.28 1.27
N CYS A 33 1.44 -13.25 0.01
CA CYS A 33 1.16 -14.34 -0.92
C CYS A 33 2.35 -14.53 -1.87
N PRO A 34 2.44 -15.70 -2.53
CA PRO A 34 3.56 -15.95 -3.43
C PRO A 34 3.65 -14.96 -4.58
N GLU A 35 2.51 -14.41 -5.02
CA GLU A 35 2.46 -13.49 -6.14
C GLU A 35 2.72 -12.04 -5.75
N PHE A 36 3.03 -11.78 -4.48
CA PHE A 36 3.13 -10.42 -3.98
C PHE A 36 4.03 -9.53 -4.82
N GLU A 37 5.26 -10.00 -5.09
CA GLU A 37 6.21 -9.19 -5.86
C GLU A 37 5.72 -8.92 -7.28
N SER A 38 5.05 -9.90 -7.87
CA SER A 38 4.49 -9.73 -9.20
C SER A 38 3.37 -8.70 -9.20
N LEU A 39 2.51 -8.73 -8.19
CA LEU A 39 1.43 -7.77 -8.07
C LEU A 39 1.97 -6.35 -7.87
N VAL A 40 2.99 -6.20 -7.03
CA VAL A 40 3.61 -4.90 -6.81
C VAL A 40 4.23 -4.39 -8.10
N ALA A 41 4.90 -5.26 -8.85
CA ALA A 41 5.58 -4.86 -10.08
C ALA A 41 4.61 -4.28 -11.10
N LYS A 42 3.36 -4.72 -11.08
CA LYS A 42 2.35 -4.27 -12.05
C LYS A 42 1.63 -3.01 -11.61
N ALA A 43 1.80 -2.59 -10.36
CA ALA A 43 1.05 -1.47 -9.82
C ALA A 43 1.65 -0.14 -10.22
N ASP A 44 0.80 0.82 -10.52
CA ASP A 44 1.23 2.21 -10.69
C ASP A 44 1.19 2.92 -9.35
N TYR A 45 0.17 2.60 -8.55
CA TYR A 45 -0.03 3.19 -7.23
C TYR A 45 -0.21 2.08 -6.21
N ILE A 46 0.46 2.23 -5.08
CA ILE A 46 0.36 1.29 -3.97
C ILE A 46 -0.27 2.05 -2.80
N VAL A 47 -1.37 1.52 -2.28
CA VAL A 47 -2.12 2.18 -1.21
C VAL A 47 -1.99 1.36 0.07
N LEU A 48 -1.46 1.98 1.10
CA LEU A 48 -1.27 1.35 2.40
C LEU A 48 -2.29 1.92 3.40
N PRO A 49 -2.55 1.21 4.49
CA PRO A 49 -3.59 1.64 5.43
C PRO A 49 -3.16 2.78 6.34
N LEU A 50 -4.11 3.30 7.08
CA LEU A 50 -3.91 4.33 8.10
C LEU A 50 -4.28 3.73 9.46
N PRO A 51 -3.35 3.56 10.40
CA PRO A 51 -1.91 3.72 10.21
C PRO A 51 -1.34 2.63 9.31
N THR A 52 -0.20 2.90 8.72
CA THR A 52 0.44 1.94 7.83
C THR A 52 0.82 0.68 8.58
N SER A 53 1.28 0.83 9.80
CA SER A 53 1.67 -0.30 10.63
C SER A 53 1.41 0.02 12.09
N ARG A 54 1.07 -1.01 12.87
CA ARG A 54 0.89 -0.86 14.31
C ARG A 54 2.12 -1.30 15.10
N ASP A 55 2.96 -2.13 14.50
CA ASP A 55 4.13 -2.67 15.20
C ASP A 55 5.45 -2.32 14.50
N SER A 56 5.40 -1.52 13.45
CA SER A 56 6.56 -1.12 12.67
C SER A 56 7.27 -2.28 11.97
N VAL A 57 6.63 -3.43 11.91
CA VAL A 57 7.16 -4.63 11.26
C VAL A 57 6.27 -5.09 10.13
N ARG A 58 4.96 -5.11 10.36
CA ARG A 58 4.00 -5.61 9.38
C ARG A 58 2.99 -4.54 9.02
N VAL A 59 2.46 -4.64 7.80
CA VAL A 59 1.40 -3.76 7.35
C VAL A 59 0.16 -4.02 8.23
N ASN A 60 -0.52 -2.95 8.59
CA ASN A 60 -1.72 -3.02 9.40
C ASN A 60 -2.83 -3.72 8.61
N SER A 61 -3.13 -4.96 8.97
CA SER A 61 -4.06 -5.79 8.20
C SER A 61 -4.99 -6.57 9.13
N PRO A 62 -5.91 -5.90 9.82
CA PRO A 62 -6.77 -6.59 10.79
C PRO A 62 -7.67 -7.66 10.17
N LEU A 63 -7.90 -7.61 8.86
CA LEU A 63 -8.74 -8.59 8.20
C LEU A 63 -7.94 -9.77 7.63
N SER A 64 -6.63 -9.74 7.75
CA SER A 64 -5.78 -10.76 7.15
C SER A 64 -5.18 -11.65 8.22
N VAL A 65 -5.10 -12.96 7.92
CA VAL A 65 -4.41 -13.90 8.79
C VAL A 65 -2.90 -13.92 8.52
N ALA A 66 -2.49 -13.31 7.41
CA ALA A 66 -1.09 -13.29 7.00
C ALA A 66 -0.69 -11.91 6.52
N PRO A 67 -0.51 -10.95 7.43
CA PRO A 67 -0.09 -9.60 7.03
C PRO A 67 1.30 -9.63 6.43
N VAL A 68 1.48 -8.86 5.35
CA VAL A 68 2.79 -8.78 4.71
C VAL A 68 3.70 -7.88 5.55
N SER A 69 5.01 -8.17 5.54
CA SER A 69 5.95 -7.35 6.28
C SER A 69 6.27 -6.07 5.53
N LEU A 70 6.61 -5.02 6.27
CA LEU A 70 7.04 -3.76 5.66
C LEU A 70 8.29 -3.97 4.83
N ALA A 71 9.19 -4.83 5.30
CA ALA A 71 10.43 -5.13 4.57
C ALA A 71 10.13 -5.73 3.20
N ARG A 72 9.11 -6.56 3.11
CA ARG A 72 8.76 -7.16 1.82
C ARG A 72 8.18 -6.11 0.87
N VAL A 73 7.42 -5.16 1.39
CA VAL A 73 6.89 -4.06 0.59
C VAL A 73 8.05 -3.24 0.02
N VAL A 74 9.01 -2.89 0.86
CA VAL A 74 10.18 -2.12 0.42
C VAL A 74 10.95 -2.89 -0.65
N ARG A 75 11.15 -4.18 -0.44
CA ARG A 75 11.93 -4.99 -1.36
C ARG A 75 11.26 -5.10 -2.72
N ALA A 76 9.93 -5.19 -2.73
CA ALA A 76 9.18 -5.35 -3.96
C ALA A 76 8.96 -4.04 -4.71
N ALA A 77 8.94 -2.92 -4.02
CA ALA A 77 8.65 -1.62 -4.64
C ALA A 77 9.72 -1.25 -5.66
N ARG A 78 9.31 -0.55 -6.70
CA ARG A 78 10.19 -0.21 -7.81
C ARG A 78 10.21 1.28 -8.06
N LYS A 79 11.33 1.74 -8.61
CA LYS A 79 11.49 3.12 -9.01
C LYS A 79 10.35 3.54 -9.95
N GLY A 80 9.81 4.71 -9.71
CA GLY A 80 8.74 5.25 -10.55
C GLY A 80 7.34 4.98 -10.02
N GLN A 81 7.20 4.11 -9.04
CA GLN A 81 5.90 3.88 -8.43
C GLN A 81 5.58 4.94 -7.39
N THR A 82 4.30 5.12 -7.10
CA THR A 82 3.84 6.05 -6.08
C THR A 82 3.19 5.25 -4.97
N VAL A 83 3.59 5.52 -3.73
CA VAL A 83 3.03 4.86 -2.55
C VAL A 83 2.29 5.88 -1.70
N PHE A 84 1.04 5.57 -1.39
CA PHE A 84 0.23 6.36 -0.46
C PHE A 84 0.18 5.63 0.86
N ALA A 85 0.57 6.29 1.93
CA ALA A 85 0.60 5.68 3.24
C ALA A 85 0.12 6.65 4.29
N GLY A 86 -0.58 6.13 5.31
CA GLY A 86 -1.07 6.92 6.41
C GLY A 86 -0.23 6.70 7.65
N MET A 87 0.28 7.76 8.24
CA MET A 87 1.08 7.72 9.45
C MET A 87 2.18 6.66 9.36
N PRO A 88 3.06 6.78 8.36
CA PRO A 88 4.09 5.75 8.16
C PRO A 88 5.24 5.88 9.15
N ASP A 89 5.90 4.76 9.38
CA ASP A 89 7.16 4.75 10.09
C ASP A 89 8.21 5.50 9.27
N SER A 90 9.02 6.35 9.90
CA SER A 90 9.98 7.16 9.17
C SER A 90 11.04 6.32 8.47
N GLY A 91 11.46 5.22 9.07
CA GLY A 91 12.43 4.32 8.45
C GLY A 91 11.89 3.71 7.19
N PHE A 92 10.63 3.29 7.22
CA PHE A 92 9.96 2.72 6.06
C PHE A 92 9.89 3.73 4.92
N ALA A 93 9.44 4.96 5.23
CA ALA A 93 9.35 6.02 4.24
C ALA A 93 10.71 6.32 3.62
N GLN A 94 11.74 6.38 4.44
CA GLN A 94 13.10 6.67 3.98
C GLN A 94 13.60 5.61 3.00
N GLN A 95 13.34 4.34 3.32
CA GLN A 95 13.78 3.25 2.47
C GLN A 95 13.08 3.29 1.11
N LEU A 96 11.81 3.62 1.08
CA LEU A 96 11.08 3.74 -0.18
C LEU A 96 11.62 4.90 -1.00
N LYS A 97 11.84 6.04 -0.37
CA LYS A 97 12.36 7.21 -1.08
C LYS A 97 13.72 6.94 -1.69
N SER A 98 14.56 6.19 -0.98
CA SER A 98 15.91 5.91 -1.49
C SER A 98 15.89 4.98 -2.69
N LYS A 99 14.79 4.28 -2.94
CA LYS A 99 14.63 3.45 -4.13
C LYS A 99 14.06 4.21 -5.32
N GLY A 100 13.77 5.49 -5.16
CA GLY A 100 13.17 6.26 -6.23
C GLY A 100 11.65 6.13 -6.30
N VAL A 101 11.04 5.68 -5.23
CA VAL A 101 9.59 5.58 -5.13
C VAL A 101 9.05 6.91 -4.62
N THR A 102 8.04 7.43 -5.29
CA THR A 102 7.37 8.64 -4.83
C THR A 102 6.50 8.28 -3.64
N PHE A 103 6.69 8.98 -2.54
CA PHE A 103 6.00 8.66 -1.31
C PHE A 103 5.08 9.80 -0.90
N THR A 104 3.80 9.51 -0.77
CA THR A 104 2.80 10.50 -0.40
C THR A 104 2.12 10.07 0.89
N ILE A 105 2.10 10.96 1.87
CA ILE A 105 1.42 10.69 3.13
C ILE A 105 -0.05 11.02 2.96
N THR A 106 -0.90 10.02 3.20
CA THR A 106 -2.33 10.21 3.13
C THR A 106 -2.79 10.95 4.38
N MET A 107 -3.36 12.13 4.18
CA MET A 107 -3.85 12.90 5.30
C MET A 107 -5.14 12.31 5.80
N LYS A 108 -5.33 12.40 7.09
CA LYS A 108 -6.56 11.99 7.67
C LYS A 108 -7.67 12.90 7.22
N MET A 109 -8.77 12.34 6.77
CA MET A 109 -9.90 13.12 6.33
C MET A 109 -10.60 13.72 7.52
N ARG A 110 -10.95 14.97 7.37
CA ARG A 110 -11.69 15.58 8.37
C ARG A 110 -13.06 15.56 7.95
N ARG A 111 -13.60 15.32 8.34
CA ARG A 111 -14.72 15.22 8.00
C ARG A 111 -15.41 15.67 8.22
#